data_cdd120d9d252c791a803d380c1d022cb
#
_entry.id   cdd120d9d252c791a803d380c1d022cb
#
_cell.length_a   1.000
_cell.length_b   1.000
_cell.length_c   1.000
_cell.angle_alpha   90.00
_cell.angle_beta   90.00
_cell.angle_gamma   90.00
#
_symmetry.space_group_name_H-M   'P 1'
#
loop_
_entity.id
_entity.type
_entity.pdbx_description
1 polymer ?
#
loop_
_entity_poly.entity_id
_entity_poly.type
_entity_poly.pdbx_seq_one_letter_code
_entity_poly.pdbx_strand_id
1 'polypeptide(L)'
;MTSRWLHRFACFLVVATFLLIIAGASVTSNRAGLAVPDWPTTYGQFMYSFPFSKMVGGILYEHGHRLLASAVGFMMIILTVWILRVEQRRWLRRLAVVALGMVIAQGILGGLTVRFFLPPAISIAHASLAEAFFCITIALAMFTSPKWVGAAAPVTPTRWLTLATTIAIYLQLLLGASVRHSNLGFIAHSLGAVVVVAFAWTLVRERTFRAQSVSLFALVAVQVGLGIATLLVRLPKDAVGQLSPVQILLPTIHLAVGALILATSFSLTLRSCRFVKLPIGAFVELVKPRIVSMVLVTTCLGYFLGARGTHSWPLLLVTLLGVGCSAGGSAVLNNYLERDVDGKMSRTRHRALPAGLVEPAHALAFGVCLVLVGSLTLVRWVNLLTGFLVLMAAFLYVLVYTPMKRWSWFNTTLGAIPGAIPPLCGWAAASGRLDVGAWVLFAILFAWQHPHFYSIAWMFKDDYRAAGLKMLPVVDPDGASTFRQTLAYSVALIGVSLLPTAIGMTGRVFFYGALLIGLIMLGVAVRFARQQGAADARRLLRASILYLPLLLLLIALDAG
;
A
#
# COMPACT_ATOMS: atom_id res chain seq x y z
N MET A 1 14.81 21.74 -24.05
CA MET A 1 14.07 21.34 -25.28
C MET A 1 14.02 19.83 -25.34
N THR A 2 12.83 19.22 -25.29
CA THR A 2 12.70 17.76 -25.47
C THR A 2 13.02 17.42 -26.92
N SER A 3 13.98 16.53 -27.15
CA SER A 3 14.36 16.09 -28.48
C SER A 3 13.20 15.32 -29.12
N ARG A 4 12.80 15.70 -30.35
CA ARG A 4 11.78 14.96 -31.13
C ARG A 4 12.17 13.48 -31.31
N TRP A 5 13.46 13.20 -31.39
CA TRP A 5 14.00 11.85 -31.51
C TRP A 5 13.83 11.02 -30.24
N LEU A 6 14.02 11.63 -29.07
CA LEU A 6 13.77 10.97 -27.78
C LEU A 6 12.32 10.52 -27.67
N HIS A 7 11.37 11.40 -28.03
CA HIS A 7 9.94 11.06 -28.05
C HIS A 7 9.63 9.94 -29.04
N ARG A 8 10.17 9.99 -30.28
CA ARG A 8 9.97 8.93 -31.26
C ARG A 8 10.50 7.59 -30.78
N PHE A 9 11.68 7.58 -30.16
CA PHE A 9 12.27 6.36 -29.59
C PHE A 9 11.42 5.82 -28.44
N ALA A 10 10.91 6.68 -27.56
CA ALA A 10 9.99 6.25 -26.51
C ALA A 10 8.68 5.66 -27.09
N CYS A 11 8.11 6.24 -28.14
CA CYS A 11 6.96 5.66 -28.83
C CYS A 11 7.28 4.29 -29.47
N PHE A 12 8.47 4.14 -30.06
CA PHE A 12 8.90 2.86 -30.61
C PHE A 12 9.03 1.79 -29.50
N LEU A 13 9.55 2.16 -28.33
CA LEU A 13 9.61 1.27 -27.16
C LEU A 13 8.20 0.85 -26.69
N VAL A 14 7.20 1.74 -26.73
CA VAL A 14 5.80 1.38 -26.40
C VAL A 14 5.28 0.30 -27.35
N VAL A 15 5.50 0.46 -28.65
CA VAL A 15 5.09 -0.54 -29.65
C VAL A 15 5.83 -1.86 -29.44
N ALA A 16 7.15 -1.83 -29.23
CA ALA A 16 7.95 -3.03 -28.97
C ALA A 16 7.49 -3.75 -27.69
N THR A 17 7.15 -3.00 -26.63
CA THR A 17 6.61 -3.58 -25.38
C THR A 17 5.25 -4.22 -25.61
N PHE A 18 4.38 -3.61 -26.40
CA PHE A 18 3.08 -4.21 -26.75
C PHE A 18 3.25 -5.51 -27.55
N LEU A 19 4.14 -5.53 -28.53
CA LEU A 19 4.47 -6.76 -29.27
C LEU A 19 5.05 -7.85 -28.38
N LEU A 20 5.87 -7.46 -27.38
CA LEU A 20 6.40 -8.38 -26.37
C LEU A 20 5.28 -9.00 -25.52
N ILE A 21 4.27 -8.23 -25.13
CA ILE A 21 3.08 -8.73 -24.42
C ILE A 21 2.34 -9.76 -25.27
N ILE A 22 2.14 -9.49 -26.57
CA ILE A 22 1.51 -10.43 -27.51
C ILE A 22 2.35 -11.72 -27.64
N ALA A 23 3.67 -11.58 -27.76
CA ALA A 23 4.56 -12.74 -27.82
C ALA A 23 4.46 -13.61 -26.55
N GLY A 24 4.44 -12.99 -25.35
CA GLY A 24 4.24 -13.69 -24.08
C GLY A 24 2.86 -14.37 -23.97
N ALA A 25 1.82 -13.71 -24.47
CA ALA A 25 0.49 -14.31 -24.58
C ALA A 25 0.49 -15.54 -25.49
N SER A 26 1.23 -15.48 -26.61
CA SER A 26 1.36 -16.60 -27.56
C SER A 26 2.10 -17.78 -26.94
N VAL A 27 3.15 -17.56 -26.14
CA VAL A 27 3.84 -18.61 -25.37
C VAL A 27 2.83 -19.38 -24.51
N THR A 28 2.03 -18.67 -23.73
CA THR A 28 1.06 -19.30 -22.83
C THR A 28 -0.07 -19.98 -23.60
N SER A 29 -0.57 -19.37 -24.69
CA SER A 29 -1.66 -19.94 -25.50
C SER A 29 -1.23 -21.20 -26.25
N ASN A 30 0.03 -21.31 -26.64
CA ASN A 30 0.60 -22.51 -27.27
C ASN A 30 1.10 -23.56 -26.24
N ARG A 31 0.90 -23.34 -24.94
CA ARG A 31 1.43 -24.19 -23.86
C ARG A 31 2.96 -24.37 -23.96
N ALA A 32 3.66 -23.38 -24.48
CA ALA A 32 5.11 -23.43 -24.80
C ALA A 32 6.00 -22.90 -23.68
N GLY A 33 5.49 -22.59 -22.50
CA GLY A 33 6.23 -21.89 -21.43
C GLY A 33 7.33 -22.72 -20.75
N LEU A 34 7.52 -23.99 -21.14
CA LEU A 34 8.62 -24.88 -20.74
C LEU A 34 9.25 -25.56 -21.95
N ALA A 35 9.06 -25.01 -23.16
CA ALA A 35 9.70 -25.56 -24.35
C ALA A 35 11.22 -25.35 -24.36
N VAL A 36 11.72 -24.41 -23.55
CA VAL A 36 13.15 -24.17 -23.28
C VAL A 36 13.35 -24.30 -21.76
N PRO A 37 13.86 -25.45 -21.28
CA PRO A 37 13.82 -25.78 -19.85
C PRO A 37 14.86 -25.05 -18.99
N ASP A 38 15.83 -24.39 -19.60
CA ASP A 38 16.93 -23.70 -18.94
C ASP A 38 16.82 -22.17 -19.06
N TRP A 39 17.42 -21.47 -18.11
CA TRP A 39 17.53 -20.01 -18.07
C TRP A 39 18.78 -19.63 -17.27
N PRO A 40 19.61 -18.68 -17.71
CA PRO A 40 19.46 -17.76 -18.86
C PRO A 40 19.89 -18.31 -20.22
N THR A 41 20.26 -19.56 -20.31
CA THR A 41 20.67 -20.26 -21.54
C THR A 41 19.47 -20.80 -22.34
N THR A 42 19.72 -21.36 -23.48
CA THR A 42 18.78 -22.11 -24.33
C THR A 42 19.43 -23.44 -24.71
N TYR A 43 18.99 -24.53 -24.08
CA TYR A 43 19.59 -25.86 -24.20
C TYR A 43 21.10 -25.83 -23.98
N GLY A 44 21.54 -25.17 -22.90
CA GLY A 44 22.95 -25.04 -22.52
C GLY A 44 23.78 -24.08 -23.39
N GLN A 45 23.22 -23.53 -24.47
CA GLN A 45 23.88 -22.56 -25.35
C GLN A 45 23.58 -21.13 -24.94
N PHE A 46 24.48 -20.21 -25.29
CA PHE A 46 24.20 -18.78 -25.12
C PHE A 46 22.97 -18.37 -25.96
N MET A 47 22.02 -17.69 -25.37
CA MET A 47 20.71 -17.42 -25.95
C MET A 47 20.78 -16.79 -27.35
N TYR A 48 21.71 -15.87 -27.60
CA TYR A 48 21.84 -15.19 -28.91
C TYR A 48 22.62 -16.01 -29.95
N SER A 49 23.27 -17.09 -29.57
CA SER A 49 23.96 -18.00 -30.49
C SER A 49 23.13 -19.23 -30.86
N PHE A 50 21.93 -19.36 -30.32
CA PHE A 50 21.06 -20.49 -30.63
C PHE A 50 20.56 -20.43 -32.09
N PRO A 51 20.76 -21.54 -32.87
CA PRO A 51 20.47 -21.52 -34.31
C PRO A 51 18.98 -21.30 -34.64
N PHE A 52 18.67 -20.35 -35.52
CA PHE A 52 17.31 -20.10 -35.97
C PHE A 52 16.63 -21.33 -36.59
N SER A 53 17.39 -22.21 -37.24
CA SER A 53 16.90 -23.46 -37.81
C SER A 53 16.34 -24.45 -36.79
N LYS A 54 16.74 -24.33 -35.52
CA LYS A 54 16.24 -25.14 -34.40
C LYS A 54 15.03 -24.49 -33.68
N MET A 55 14.65 -23.26 -34.04
CA MET A 55 13.51 -22.56 -33.46
C MET A 55 12.21 -23.06 -34.11
N VAL A 56 11.74 -24.26 -33.74
CA VAL A 56 10.53 -24.88 -34.27
C VAL A 56 9.53 -25.16 -33.13
N GLY A 57 8.24 -25.20 -33.46
CA GLY A 57 7.18 -25.51 -32.48
C GLY A 57 7.18 -24.59 -31.27
N GLY A 58 7.12 -25.15 -30.06
CA GLY A 58 7.13 -24.43 -28.78
C GLY A 58 8.36 -23.56 -28.58
N ILE A 59 9.54 -24.01 -29.08
CA ILE A 59 10.80 -23.27 -28.96
C ILE A 59 10.70 -21.92 -29.70
N LEU A 60 10.05 -21.87 -30.86
CA LEU A 60 9.87 -20.63 -31.60
C LEU A 60 9.17 -19.56 -30.75
N TYR A 61 8.12 -19.94 -30.05
CA TYR A 61 7.36 -19.01 -29.21
C TYR A 61 8.15 -18.58 -27.98
N GLU A 62 8.70 -19.53 -27.20
CA GLU A 62 9.37 -19.21 -25.95
C GLU A 62 10.71 -18.51 -26.16
N HIS A 63 11.57 -19.05 -27.03
CA HIS A 63 12.86 -18.44 -27.34
C HIS A 63 12.68 -17.10 -28.06
N GLY A 64 11.74 -17.01 -29.01
CA GLY A 64 11.40 -15.76 -29.69
C GLY A 64 10.92 -14.67 -28.71
N HIS A 65 10.11 -15.04 -27.70
CA HIS A 65 9.70 -14.14 -26.63
C HIS A 65 10.90 -13.64 -25.81
N ARG A 66 11.86 -14.52 -25.45
CA ARG A 66 13.08 -14.16 -24.72
C ARG A 66 13.98 -13.20 -25.51
N LEU A 67 14.14 -13.42 -26.82
CA LEU A 67 14.89 -12.50 -27.70
C LEU A 67 14.24 -11.12 -27.76
N LEU A 68 12.92 -11.07 -27.93
CA LEU A 68 12.18 -9.81 -27.97
C LEU A 68 12.24 -9.11 -26.60
N ALA A 69 12.15 -9.85 -25.48
CA ALA A 69 12.30 -9.31 -24.14
C ALA A 69 13.68 -8.66 -23.92
N SER A 70 14.74 -9.32 -24.43
CA SER A 70 16.09 -8.77 -24.37
C SER A 70 16.24 -7.50 -25.21
N ALA A 71 15.63 -7.45 -26.39
CA ALA A 71 15.63 -6.25 -27.24
C ALA A 71 14.92 -5.08 -26.55
N VAL A 72 13.74 -5.32 -25.94
CA VAL A 72 13.00 -4.31 -25.16
C VAL A 72 13.82 -3.85 -23.96
N GLY A 73 14.47 -4.77 -23.25
CA GLY A 73 15.38 -4.45 -22.13
C GLY A 73 16.52 -3.53 -22.57
N PHE A 74 17.18 -3.86 -23.68
CA PHE A 74 18.26 -3.03 -24.24
C PHE A 74 17.76 -1.65 -24.69
N MET A 75 16.60 -1.57 -25.33
CA MET A 75 15.96 -0.30 -25.68
C MET A 75 15.64 0.54 -24.44
N MET A 76 15.22 -0.09 -23.34
CA MET A 76 14.94 0.61 -22.08
C MET A 76 16.22 1.18 -21.46
N ILE A 77 17.37 0.47 -21.54
CA ILE A 77 18.68 0.99 -21.13
C ILE A 77 19.03 2.24 -21.93
N ILE A 78 18.93 2.18 -23.26
CA ILE A 78 19.20 3.31 -24.16
C ILE A 78 18.33 4.51 -23.80
N LEU A 79 17.02 4.28 -23.66
CA LEU A 79 16.06 5.35 -23.33
C LEU A 79 16.38 5.97 -21.95
N THR A 80 16.71 5.15 -20.96
CA THR A 80 17.06 5.63 -19.62
C THR A 80 18.32 6.51 -19.66
N VAL A 81 19.40 6.03 -20.29
CA VAL A 81 20.65 6.79 -20.43
C VAL A 81 20.41 8.10 -21.19
N TRP A 82 19.61 8.07 -22.22
CA TRP A 82 19.28 9.25 -23.02
C TRP A 82 18.50 10.28 -22.18
N ILE A 83 17.44 9.84 -21.45
CA ILE A 83 16.68 10.71 -20.54
C ILE A 83 17.58 11.28 -19.45
N LEU A 84 18.46 10.49 -18.84
CA LEU A 84 19.37 10.96 -17.79
C LEU A 84 20.35 12.06 -18.28
N ARG A 85 20.71 12.04 -19.57
CA ARG A 85 21.63 13.02 -20.17
C ARG A 85 20.97 14.32 -20.62
N VAL A 86 19.73 14.25 -21.16
CA VAL A 86 19.11 15.40 -21.84
C VAL A 86 17.94 16.01 -21.06
N GLU A 87 17.33 15.29 -20.13
CA GLU A 87 16.12 15.72 -19.43
C GLU A 87 16.48 16.48 -18.14
N GLN A 88 15.87 17.66 -17.93
CA GLN A 88 16.10 18.48 -16.72
C GLN A 88 15.14 18.14 -15.58
N ARG A 89 13.97 17.56 -15.87
CA ARG A 89 12.95 17.24 -14.88
C ARG A 89 13.37 16.02 -14.04
N ARG A 90 13.77 16.25 -12.79
CA ARG A 90 14.28 15.20 -11.88
C ARG A 90 13.31 14.02 -11.71
N TRP A 91 12.00 14.31 -11.67
CA TRP A 91 10.99 13.27 -11.53
C TRP A 91 10.92 12.35 -12.76
N LEU A 92 11.09 12.87 -13.99
CA LEU A 92 11.09 12.09 -15.21
C LEU A 92 12.36 11.22 -15.34
N ARG A 93 13.51 11.73 -14.88
CA ARG A 93 14.74 10.93 -14.74
C ARG A 93 14.55 9.77 -13.78
N ARG A 94 13.91 10.01 -12.61
CA ARG A 94 13.58 8.95 -11.65
C ARG A 94 12.61 7.92 -12.24
N LEU A 95 11.60 8.36 -12.98
CA LEU A 95 10.64 7.46 -13.64
C LEU A 95 11.35 6.54 -14.65
N ALA A 96 12.31 7.04 -15.42
CA ALA A 96 13.10 6.23 -16.34
C ALA A 96 13.95 5.16 -15.60
N VAL A 97 14.55 5.52 -14.47
CA VAL A 97 15.29 4.56 -13.63
C VAL A 97 14.36 3.51 -13.04
N VAL A 98 13.17 3.89 -12.58
CA VAL A 98 12.15 2.93 -12.10
C VAL A 98 11.74 1.98 -13.22
N ALA A 99 11.49 2.49 -14.44
CA ALA A 99 11.16 1.64 -15.59
C ALA A 99 12.27 0.64 -15.93
N LEU A 100 13.54 1.06 -15.83
CA LEU A 100 14.68 0.16 -15.99
C LEU A 100 14.72 -0.92 -14.89
N GLY A 101 14.48 -0.56 -13.65
CA GLY A 101 14.38 -1.53 -12.54
C GLY A 101 13.24 -2.53 -12.76
N MET A 102 12.10 -2.07 -13.29
CA MET A 102 10.96 -2.95 -13.58
C MET A 102 11.25 -3.93 -14.71
N VAL A 103 11.94 -3.54 -15.79
CA VAL A 103 12.27 -4.49 -16.87
C VAL A 103 13.30 -5.51 -16.43
N ILE A 104 14.22 -5.15 -15.52
CA ILE A 104 15.15 -6.10 -14.90
C ILE A 104 14.39 -7.11 -14.03
N ALA A 105 13.50 -6.61 -13.16
CA ALA A 105 12.63 -7.46 -12.34
C ALA A 105 11.76 -8.39 -13.19
N GLN A 106 11.26 -7.89 -14.32
CA GLN A 106 10.48 -8.65 -15.29
C GLN A 106 11.29 -9.81 -15.90
N GLY A 107 12.55 -9.57 -16.27
CA GLY A 107 13.46 -10.62 -16.75
C GLY A 107 13.72 -11.70 -15.68
N ILE A 108 13.95 -11.29 -14.44
CA ILE A 108 14.15 -12.21 -13.30
C ILE A 108 12.89 -13.05 -13.06
N LEU A 109 11.71 -12.43 -12.99
CA LEU A 109 10.45 -13.16 -12.83
C LEU A 109 10.21 -14.14 -13.97
N GLY A 110 10.50 -13.73 -15.23
CA GLY A 110 10.42 -14.62 -16.39
C GLY A 110 11.33 -15.84 -16.25
N GLY A 111 12.58 -15.66 -15.79
CA GLY A 111 13.49 -16.77 -15.50
C GLY A 111 13.00 -17.68 -14.37
N LEU A 112 12.45 -17.11 -13.31
CA LEU A 112 11.89 -17.86 -12.19
C LEU A 112 10.65 -18.67 -12.60
N THR A 113 9.82 -18.20 -13.55
CA THR A 113 8.70 -19.00 -14.06
C THR A 113 9.17 -20.31 -14.69
N VAL A 114 10.27 -20.28 -15.44
CA VAL A 114 10.83 -21.47 -16.06
C VAL A 114 11.49 -22.37 -15.00
N ARG A 115 12.34 -21.80 -14.15
CA ARG A 115 13.11 -22.54 -13.15
C ARG A 115 12.22 -23.28 -12.13
N PHE A 116 11.04 -22.75 -11.82
CA PHE A 116 10.09 -23.35 -10.88
C PHE A 116 8.88 -23.98 -11.56
N PHE A 117 8.95 -24.32 -12.85
CA PHE A 117 7.91 -25.04 -13.58
C PHE A 117 6.54 -24.32 -13.57
N LEU A 118 6.55 -23.03 -13.88
CA LEU A 118 5.36 -22.16 -14.04
C LEU A 118 4.46 -22.05 -12.79
N PRO A 119 5.00 -21.70 -11.60
CA PRO A 119 4.13 -21.53 -10.43
C PRO A 119 3.12 -20.41 -10.68
N PRO A 120 1.84 -20.61 -10.34
CA PRO A 120 0.79 -19.63 -10.63
C PRO A 120 1.09 -18.23 -10.07
N ALA A 121 1.58 -18.14 -8.82
CA ALA A 121 1.89 -16.87 -8.17
C ALA A 121 2.98 -16.07 -8.92
N ILE A 122 4.07 -16.73 -9.35
CA ILE A 122 5.16 -16.08 -10.08
C ILE A 122 4.68 -15.69 -11.49
N SER A 123 3.91 -16.55 -12.15
CA SER A 123 3.35 -16.30 -13.49
C SER A 123 2.37 -15.11 -13.48
N ILE A 124 1.51 -15.02 -12.47
CA ILE A 124 0.60 -13.88 -12.27
C ILE A 124 1.40 -12.60 -11.99
N ALA A 125 2.42 -12.66 -11.13
CA ALA A 125 3.27 -11.51 -10.82
C ALA A 125 4.03 -11.03 -12.07
N HIS A 126 4.57 -11.93 -12.88
CA HIS A 126 5.24 -11.63 -14.15
C HIS A 126 4.28 -10.94 -15.13
N ALA A 127 3.07 -11.48 -15.35
CA ALA A 127 2.05 -10.89 -16.20
C ALA A 127 1.62 -9.50 -15.70
N SER A 128 1.40 -9.35 -14.40
CA SER A 128 0.98 -8.10 -13.77
C SER A 128 2.03 -7.00 -13.88
N LEU A 129 3.30 -7.35 -13.66
CA LEU A 129 4.41 -6.40 -13.77
C LEU A 129 4.62 -5.98 -15.24
N ALA A 130 4.36 -6.85 -16.23
CA ALA A 130 4.42 -6.51 -17.65
C ALA A 130 3.43 -5.41 -18.01
N GLU A 131 2.19 -5.49 -17.54
CA GLU A 131 1.16 -4.47 -17.76
C GLU A 131 1.51 -3.13 -17.07
N ALA A 132 2.06 -3.19 -15.85
CA ALA A 132 2.53 -1.99 -15.16
C ALA A 132 3.73 -1.35 -15.89
N PHE A 133 4.68 -2.15 -16.35
CA PHE A 133 5.81 -1.67 -17.17
C PHE A 133 5.33 -1.04 -18.48
N PHE A 134 4.35 -1.64 -19.14
CA PHE A 134 3.72 -1.07 -20.34
C PHE A 134 3.12 0.31 -20.07
N CYS A 135 2.38 0.48 -18.97
CA CYS A 135 1.88 1.80 -18.56
C CYS A 135 3.01 2.82 -18.37
N ILE A 136 4.14 2.44 -17.76
CA ILE A 136 5.27 3.36 -17.57
C ILE A 136 5.92 3.72 -18.90
N THR A 137 6.05 2.80 -19.86
CA THR A 137 6.58 3.13 -21.19
C THR A 137 5.69 4.14 -21.90
N ILE A 138 4.36 4.00 -21.78
CA ILE A 138 3.37 4.98 -22.29
C ILE A 138 3.56 6.34 -21.60
N ALA A 139 3.74 6.36 -20.27
CA ALA A 139 3.99 7.59 -19.55
C ALA A 139 5.27 8.28 -20.02
N LEU A 140 6.37 7.55 -20.20
CA LEU A 140 7.63 8.09 -20.71
C LEU A 140 7.45 8.66 -22.13
N ALA A 141 6.72 7.97 -23.02
CA ALA A 141 6.41 8.46 -24.35
C ALA A 141 5.57 9.75 -24.30
N MET A 142 4.52 9.80 -23.48
CA MET A 142 3.68 10.99 -23.33
C MET A 142 4.45 12.17 -22.74
N PHE A 143 5.24 11.96 -21.68
CA PHE A 143 5.96 13.03 -20.98
C PHE A 143 7.15 13.58 -21.77
N THR A 144 7.71 12.80 -22.70
CA THR A 144 8.76 13.28 -23.63
C THR A 144 8.18 13.97 -24.87
N SER A 145 6.85 13.95 -25.07
CA SER A 145 6.20 14.57 -26.21
C SER A 145 6.32 16.12 -26.15
N PRO A 146 6.72 16.79 -27.25
CA PRO A 146 6.69 18.24 -27.34
C PRO A 146 5.30 18.85 -27.09
N LYS A 147 4.23 18.16 -27.52
CA LYS A 147 2.84 18.58 -27.27
C LYS A 147 2.47 18.51 -25.79
N TRP A 148 3.10 17.62 -25.03
CA TRP A 148 2.89 17.53 -23.58
C TRP A 148 3.48 18.72 -22.84
N VAL A 149 4.63 19.21 -23.24
CA VAL A 149 5.34 20.30 -22.55
C VAL A 149 4.71 21.68 -22.85
N GLY A 150 4.13 21.88 -24.04
CA GLY A 150 3.69 23.20 -24.55
C GLY A 150 2.21 23.55 -24.34
N ALA A 151 1.35 22.66 -23.87
CA ALA A 151 -0.09 22.96 -23.80
C ALA A 151 -0.59 23.13 -22.36
N ALA A 152 -1.25 24.26 -22.08
CA ALA A 152 -2.13 24.40 -20.93
C ALA A 152 -3.39 23.57 -21.18
N ALA A 153 -3.83 22.78 -20.22
CA ALA A 153 -5.11 22.08 -20.31
C ALA A 153 -5.92 22.34 -19.03
N PRO A 154 -7.24 22.52 -19.14
CA PRO A 154 -8.10 22.76 -17.99
C PRO A 154 -8.12 21.53 -17.08
N VAL A 155 -8.21 21.77 -15.78
CA VAL A 155 -8.51 20.71 -14.79
C VAL A 155 -9.90 20.18 -15.10
N THR A 156 -9.99 18.88 -15.40
CA THR A 156 -11.27 18.26 -15.72
C THR A 156 -11.90 17.62 -14.49
N PRO A 157 -13.20 17.79 -14.24
CA PRO A 157 -13.89 17.12 -13.13
C PRO A 157 -13.85 15.59 -13.26
N THR A 158 -13.65 15.06 -14.46
CA THR A 158 -13.62 13.62 -14.79
C THR A 158 -12.35 12.88 -14.36
N ARG A 159 -11.34 13.56 -13.83
CA ARG A 159 -10.03 12.95 -13.48
C ARG A 159 -10.12 11.74 -12.56
N TRP A 160 -11.00 11.78 -11.58
CA TRP A 160 -11.19 10.68 -10.63
C TRP A 160 -11.89 9.49 -11.25
N LEU A 161 -12.83 9.75 -12.15
CA LEU A 161 -13.51 8.70 -12.90
C LEU A 161 -12.52 8.00 -13.85
N THR A 162 -11.65 8.75 -14.56
CA THR A 162 -10.62 8.16 -15.42
C THR A 162 -9.62 7.34 -14.61
N LEU A 163 -9.19 7.82 -13.43
CA LEU A 163 -8.29 7.08 -12.55
C LEU A 163 -8.96 5.81 -12.02
N ALA A 164 -10.20 5.90 -11.52
CA ALA A 164 -10.96 4.74 -11.04
C ALA A 164 -11.16 3.70 -12.15
N THR A 165 -11.46 4.14 -13.38
CA THR A 165 -11.57 3.27 -14.55
C THR A 165 -10.26 2.55 -14.83
N THR A 166 -9.13 3.25 -14.80
CA THR A 166 -7.81 2.64 -15.04
C THR A 166 -7.45 1.62 -13.96
N ILE A 167 -7.72 1.94 -12.69
CA ILE A 167 -7.50 1.01 -11.58
C ILE A 167 -8.39 -0.22 -11.74
N ALA A 168 -9.68 -0.04 -12.07
CA ALA A 168 -10.61 -1.15 -12.28
C ALA A 168 -10.15 -2.06 -13.43
N ILE A 169 -9.68 -1.50 -14.55
CA ILE A 169 -9.14 -2.25 -15.68
C ILE A 169 -7.87 -3.01 -15.27
N TYR A 170 -6.96 -2.40 -14.52
CA TYR A 170 -5.75 -3.08 -14.05
C TYR A 170 -6.09 -4.25 -13.13
N LEU A 171 -7.00 -4.06 -12.16
CA LEU A 171 -7.49 -5.13 -11.30
C LEU A 171 -8.18 -6.24 -12.10
N GLN A 172 -8.93 -5.88 -13.13
CA GLN A 172 -9.58 -6.83 -14.05
C GLN A 172 -8.56 -7.70 -14.81
N LEU A 173 -7.42 -7.11 -15.22
CA LEU A 173 -6.31 -7.86 -15.83
C LEU A 173 -5.65 -8.83 -14.84
N LEU A 174 -5.48 -8.42 -13.56
CA LEU A 174 -5.00 -9.31 -12.49
C LEU A 174 -5.93 -10.51 -12.28
N LEU A 175 -7.24 -10.26 -12.24
CA LEU A 175 -8.23 -11.33 -12.13
C LEU A 175 -8.19 -12.26 -13.35
N GLY A 176 -8.02 -11.71 -14.56
CA GLY A 176 -7.85 -12.49 -15.80
C GLY A 176 -6.59 -13.36 -15.76
N ALA A 177 -5.47 -12.83 -15.28
CA ALA A 177 -4.24 -13.59 -15.08
C ALA A 177 -4.44 -14.72 -14.05
N SER A 178 -5.18 -14.47 -12.98
CA SER A 178 -5.54 -15.50 -12.00
C SER A 178 -6.37 -16.62 -12.62
N VAL A 179 -7.40 -16.28 -13.41
CA VAL A 179 -8.20 -17.29 -14.14
C VAL A 179 -7.33 -18.09 -15.10
N ARG A 180 -6.36 -17.45 -15.77
CA ARG A 180 -5.50 -18.10 -16.76
C ARG A 180 -4.49 -19.07 -16.13
N HIS A 181 -3.85 -18.66 -15.03
CA HIS A 181 -2.73 -19.41 -14.44
C HIS A 181 -3.15 -20.35 -13.30
N SER A 182 -4.21 -20.03 -12.54
CA SER A 182 -4.66 -20.83 -11.39
C SER A 182 -6.06 -21.43 -11.51
N ASN A 183 -6.82 -21.10 -12.56
CA ASN A 183 -8.26 -21.39 -12.70
C ASN A 183 -9.15 -20.79 -11.59
N LEU A 184 -8.60 -19.88 -10.78
CA LEU A 184 -9.34 -19.25 -9.69
C LEU A 184 -9.85 -17.86 -10.11
N GLY A 185 -10.98 -17.46 -9.55
CA GLY A 185 -11.49 -16.10 -9.68
C GLY A 185 -12.35 -15.84 -10.91
N PHE A 186 -12.87 -16.86 -11.59
CA PHE A 186 -13.73 -16.68 -12.77
C PHE A 186 -14.95 -15.79 -12.48
N ILE A 187 -15.66 -16.03 -11.37
CA ILE A 187 -16.82 -15.21 -10.98
C ILE A 187 -16.38 -13.76 -10.72
N ALA A 188 -15.27 -13.56 -9.99
CA ALA A 188 -14.76 -12.21 -9.73
C ALA A 188 -14.33 -11.50 -11.01
N HIS A 189 -13.70 -12.21 -11.96
CA HIS A 189 -13.35 -11.68 -13.28
C HIS A 189 -14.60 -11.29 -14.08
N SER A 190 -15.65 -12.09 -14.06
CA SER A 190 -16.91 -11.79 -14.75
C SER A 190 -17.64 -10.58 -14.15
N LEU A 191 -17.71 -10.51 -12.81
CA LEU A 191 -18.29 -9.34 -12.12
C LEU A 191 -17.46 -8.07 -12.33
N GLY A 192 -16.13 -8.18 -12.29
CA GLY A 192 -15.23 -7.07 -12.58
C GLY A 192 -15.38 -6.53 -13.99
N ALA A 193 -15.68 -7.38 -14.97
CA ALA A 193 -15.97 -6.93 -16.33
C ALA A 193 -17.21 -6.02 -16.39
N VAL A 194 -18.27 -6.34 -15.62
CA VAL A 194 -19.46 -5.48 -15.51
C VAL A 194 -19.10 -4.11 -14.93
N VAL A 195 -18.24 -4.05 -13.91
CA VAL A 195 -17.76 -2.79 -13.31
C VAL A 195 -16.98 -1.97 -14.34
N VAL A 196 -16.10 -2.59 -15.12
CA VAL A 196 -15.32 -1.90 -16.17
C VAL A 196 -16.25 -1.36 -17.25
N VAL A 197 -17.27 -2.12 -17.70
CA VAL A 197 -18.29 -1.66 -18.65
C VAL A 197 -19.04 -0.45 -18.11
N ALA A 198 -19.47 -0.49 -16.83
CA ALA A 198 -20.19 0.61 -16.20
C ALA A 198 -19.34 1.89 -16.14
N PHE A 199 -18.06 1.79 -15.75
CA PHE A 199 -17.15 2.93 -15.72
C PHE A 199 -16.86 3.48 -17.13
N ALA A 200 -16.61 2.62 -18.11
CA ALA A 200 -16.38 3.05 -19.49
C ALA A 200 -17.61 3.74 -20.08
N TRP A 201 -18.82 3.22 -19.80
CA TRP A 201 -20.08 3.85 -20.19
C TRP A 201 -20.28 5.23 -19.55
N THR A 202 -19.99 5.36 -18.26
CA THR A 202 -20.07 6.64 -17.54
C THR A 202 -19.13 7.68 -18.16
N LEU A 203 -17.91 7.26 -18.56
CA LEU A 203 -16.96 8.13 -19.26
C LEU A 203 -17.47 8.61 -20.63
N VAL A 204 -18.23 7.80 -21.36
CA VAL A 204 -18.84 8.21 -22.65
C VAL A 204 -19.90 9.31 -22.47
N ARG A 205 -20.61 9.30 -21.34
CA ARG A 205 -21.60 10.36 -21.01
C ARG A 205 -20.94 11.69 -20.67
N GLU A 206 -19.69 11.66 -20.22
CA GLU A 206 -18.90 12.87 -19.96
C GLU A 206 -18.45 13.49 -21.30
N ARG A 207 -18.70 14.79 -21.49
CA ARG A 207 -18.36 15.48 -22.74
C ARG A 207 -16.85 15.68 -22.91
N THR A 208 -16.11 15.67 -21.83
CA THR A 208 -14.64 15.81 -21.80
C THR A 208 -14.01 14.54 -22.36
N PHE A 209 -13.11 14.66 -23.34
CA PHE A 209 -12.43 13.53 -24.00
C PHE A 209 -13.38 12.51 -24.68
N ARG A 210 -14.52 12.97 -25.23
CA ARG A 210 -15.56 12.10 -25.79
C ARG A 210 -15.04 11.07 -26.80
N ALA A 211 -14.16 11.48 -27.73
CA ALA A 211 -13.62 10.56 -28.73
C ALA A 211 -12.82 9.41 -28.11
N GLN A 212 -11.97 9.71 -27.11
CA GLN A 212 -11.18 8.72 -26.40
C GLN A 212 -12.05 7.80 -25.53
N SER A 213 -13.08 8.36 -24.88
CA SER A 213 -14.03 7.58 -24.06
C SER A 213 -14.86 6.63 -24.93
N VAL A 214 -15.31 7.06 -26.11
CA VAL A 214 -16.00 6.21 -27.08
C VAL A 214 -15.08 5.09 -27.57
N SER A 215 -13.82 5.41 -27.91
CA SER A 215 -12.84 4.40 -28.31
C SER A 215 -12.58 3.38 -27.19
N LEU A 216 -12.46 3.83 -25.93
CA LEU A 216 -12.30 2.96 -24.77
C LEU A 216 -13.51 2.02 -24.62
N PHE A 217 -14.73 2.56 -24.70
CA PHE A 217 -15.96 1.77 -24.59
C PHE A 217 -16.09 0.74 -25.71
N ALA A 218 -15.77 1.11 -26.96
CA ALA A 218 -15.75 0.20 -28.10
C ALA A 218 -14.76 -0.96 -27.87
N LEU A 219 -13.55 -0.67 -27.41
CA LEU A 219 -12.57 -1.70 -27.05
C LEU A 219 -13.07 -2.61 -25.93
N VAL A 220 -13.73 -2.07 -24.90
CA VAL A 220 -14.31 -2.85 -23.81
C VAL A 220 -15.43 -3.76 -24.32
N ALA A 221 -16.28 -3.29 -25.23
CA ALA A 221 -17.32 -4.11 -25.86
C ALA A 221 -16.73 -5.29 -26.66
N VAL A 222 -15.69 -5.02 -27.47
CA VAL A 222 -14.93 -6.07 -28.18
C VAL A 222 -14.31 -7.06 -27.20
N GLN A 223 -13.73 -6.57 -26.11
CA GLN A 223 -13.10 -7.39 -25.08
C GLN A 223 -14.08 -8.37 -24.41
N VAL A 224 -15.30 -7.92 -24.11
CA VAL A 224 -16.36 -8.77 -23.55
C VAL A 224 -16.72 -9.87 -24.55
N GLY A 225 -16.91 -9.53 -25.84
CA GLY A 225 -17.16 -10.52 -26.88
C GLY A 225 -16.03 -11.55 -27.03
N LEU A 226 -14.78 -11.09 -27.03
CA LEU A 226 -13.60 -11.97 -27.06
C LEU A 226 -13.51 -12.85 -25.80
N GLY A 227 -13.87 -12.31 -24.62
CA GLY A 227 -13.90 -13.09 -23.38
C GLY A 227 -14.91 -14.23 -23.44
N ILE A 228 -16.12 -13.97 -23.92
CA ILE A 228 -17.16 -14.99 -24.14
C ILE A 228 -16.68 -16.01 -25.18
N ALA A 229 -16.15 -15.58 -26.31
CA ALA A 229 -15.64 -16.47 -27.33
C ALA A 229 -14.49 -17.35 -26.80
N THR A 230 -13.57 -16.79 -26.01
CA THR A 230 -12.48 -17.52 -25.36
C THR A 230 -13.03 -18.58 -24.40
N LEU A 231 -14.08 -18.27 -23.64
CA LEU A 231 -14.71 -19.20 -22.73
C LEU A 231 -15.35 -20.39 -23.47
N LEU A 232 -16.04 -20.13 -24.58
CA LEU A 232 -16.71 -21.16 -25.38
C LEU A 232 -15.75 -22.16 -26.03
N VAL A 233 -14.52 -21.72 -26.38
CA VAL A 233 -13.51 -22.57 -27.01
C VAL A 233 -12.52 -23.18 -26.02
N ARG A 234 -12.66 -22.90 -24.72
CA ARG A 234 -11.73 -23.36 -23.67
C ARG A 234 -11.85 -24.86 -23.48
N LEU A 235 -10.73 -25.57 -23.66
CA LEU A 235 -10.64 -26.99 -23.29
C LEU A 235 -10.23 -27.14 -21.83
N PRO A 236 -10.62 -28.25 -21.18
CA PRO A 236 -10.03 -28.65 -19.90
C PRO A 236 -8.50 -28.69 -19.98
N LYS A 237 -7.81 -28.38 -18.88
CA LYS A 237 -6.32 -28.38 -18.85
C LYS A 237 -5.73 -29.76 -19.17
N ASP A 238 -6.47 -30.80 -18.83
CA ASP A 238 -6.06 -32.20 -18.98
C ASP A 238 -6.40 -32.80 -20.36
N ALA A 239 -7.00 -32.00 -21.25
CA ALA A 239 -7.29 -32.46 -22.60
C ALA A 239 -5.99 -32.72 -23.36
N VAL A 240 -5.79 -33.97 -23.75
CA VAL A 240 -4.65 -34.42 -24.58
C VAL A 240 -5.04 -34.19 -26.03
N GLY A 241 -4.24 -33.39 -26.77
CA GLY A 241 -4.46 -33.13 -28.19
C GLY A 241 -3.83 -31.83 -28.67
N GLN A 242 -3.70 -31.69 -29.99
CA GLN A 242 -3.26 -30.43 -30.60
C GLN A 242 -4.36 -29.36 -30.47
N LEU A 243 -3.95 -28.17 -30.01
CA LEU A 243 -4.85 -27.02 -29.93
C LEU A 243 -5.20 -26.54 -31.32
N SER A 244 -6.47 -26.25 -31.56
CA SER A 244 -6.88 -25.60 -32.82
C SER A 244 -6.34 -24.15 -32.86
N PRO A 245 -6.13 -23.59 -34.09
CA PRO A 245 -5.71 -22.20 -34.24
C PRO A 245 -6.61 -21.21 -33.50
N VAL A 246 -7.91 -21.46 -33.43
CA VAL A 246 -8.89 -20.61 -32.74
C VAL A 246 -8.67 -20.62 -31.22
N GLN A 247 -8.32 -21.77 -30.65
CA GLN A 247 -8.02 -21.90 -29.21
C GLN A 247 -6.71 -21.22 -28.77
N ILE A 248 -5.82 -20.97 -29.72
CA ILE A 248 -4.59 -20.21 -29.50
C ILE A 248 -4.84 -18.71 -29.73
N LEU A 249 -5.53 -18.38 -30.83
CA LEU A 249 -5.69 -17.01 -31.31
C LEU A 249 -6.63 -16.19 -30.41
N LEU A 250 -7.79 -16.73 -30.02
CA LEU A 250 -8.78 -16.00 -29.23
C LEU A 250 -8.24 -15.55 -27.85
N PRO A 251 -7.61 -16.42 -27.03
CA PRO A 251 -7.03 -15.98 -25.76
C PRO A 251 -5.88 -14.98 -25.95
N THR A 252 -5.11 -15.10 -27.04
CA THR A 252 -4.00 -14.19 -27.34
C THR A 252 -4.53 -12.81 -27.71
N ILE A 253 -5.56 -12.73 -28.58
CA ILE A 253 -6.19 -11.47 -28.96
C ILE A 253 -6.92 -10.85 -27.74
N HIS A 254 -7.61 -11.66 -26.95
CA HIS A 254 -8.28 -11.19 -25.72
C HIS A 254 -7.29 -10.50 -24.79
N LEU A 255 -6.10 -11.07 -24.57
CA LEU A 255 -5.06 -10.44 -23.76
C LEU A 255 -4.52 -9.16 -24.41
N ALA A 256 -4.26 -9.18 -25.71
CA ALA A 256 -3.75 -8.01 -26.44
C ALA A 256 -4.74 -6.83 -26.40
N VAL A 257 -6.04 -7.09 -26.60
CA VAL A 257 -7.08 -6.06 -26.49
C VAL A 257 -7.20 -5.56 -25.06
N GLY A 258 -7.05 -6.42 -24.06
CA GLY A 258 -6.97 -6.02 -22.65
C GLY A 258 -5.84 -5.03 -22.38
N ALA A 259 -4.65 -5.28 -22.89
CA ALA A 259 -3.51 -4.35 -22.79
C ALA A 259 -3.80 -3.01 -23.51
N LEU A 260 -4.46 -3.02 -24.68
CA LEU A 260 -4.87 -1.78 -25.38
C LEU A 260 -5.92 -0.99 -24.60
N ILE A 261 -6.86 -1.66 -23.94
CA ILE A 261 -7.85 -1.03 -23.04
C ILE A 261 -7.13 -0.32 -21.90
N LEU A 262 -6.17 -1.00 -21.26
CA LEU A 262 -5.36 -0.40 -20.20
C LEU A 262 -4.56 0.79 -20.71
N ALA A 263 -3.90 0.67 -21.86
CA ALA A 263 -3.13 1.75 -22.51
C ALA A 263 -3.99 2.97 -22.78
N THR A 264 -5.20 2.75 -23.35
CA THR A 264 -6.15 3.82 -23.69
C THR A 264 -6.66 4.53 -22.44
N SER A 265 -7.10 3.77 -21.43
CA SER A 265 -7.58 4.29 -20.16
C SER A 265 -6.48 5.03 -19.39
N PHE A 266 -5.28 4.46 -19.32
CA PHE A 266 -4.13 5.08 -18.66
C PHE A 266 -3.71 6.39 -19.34
N SER A 267 -3.67 6.41 -20.69
CA SER A 267 -3.40 7.63 -21.47
C SER A 267 -4.45 8.70 -21.21
N LEU A 268 -5.72 8.33 -21.09
CA LEU A 268 -6.83 9.23 -20.76
C LEU A 268 -6.66 9.79 -19.34
N THR A 269 -6.30 8.94 -18.38
CA THR A 269 -6.01 9.35 -17.00
C THR A 269 -4.85 10.33 -16.94
N LEU A 270 -3.74 10.06 -17.62
CA LEU A 270 -2.62 10.99 -17.68
C LEU A 270 -3.02 12.36 -18.25
N ARG A 271 -3.86 12.37 -19.29
CA ARG A 271 -4.37 13.62 -19.90
C ARG A 271 -5.30 14.38 -18.96
N SER A 272 -6.20 13.68 -18.28
CA SER A 272 -7.14 14.29 -17.33
C SER A 272 -6.46 14.80 -16.05
N CYS A 273 -5.34 14.18 -15.64
CA CYS A 273 -4.54 14.57 -14.49
C CYS A 273 -3.38 15.51 -14.82
N ARG A 274 -3.24 15.98 -16.06
CA ARG A 274 -2.04 16.67 -16.58
C ARG A 274 -1.58 17.88 -15.76
N PHE A 275 -2.49 18.57 -15.06
CA PHE A 275 -2.22 19.81 -14.32
C PHE A 275 -2.52 19.73 -12.82
N VAL A 276 -2.97 18.58 -12.36
CA VAL A 276 -3.04 18.34 -10.93
C VAL A 276 -1.65 17.87 -10.50
N LYS A 277 -0.91 18.73 -9.81
CA LYS A 277 0.01 18.21 -8.80
C LYS A 277 -0.87 17.38 -7.88
N LEU A 278 -0.93 16.06 -8.12
CA LEU A 278 -1.48 15.16 -7.11
C LEU A 278 -0.70 15.49 -5.85
N PRO A 279 -1.34 15.98 -4.79
CA PRO A 279 -0.63 16.35 -3.57
C PRO A 279 -0.25 15.07 -2.83
N ILE A 280 0.57 14.20 -3.49
CA ILE A 280 1.01 12.91 -2.91
C ILE A 280 1.58 13.17 -1.52
N GLY A 281 2.38 14.24 -1.37
CA GLY A 281 2.89 14.66 -0.07
C GLY A 281 1.80 14.95 0.95
N ALA A 282 0.69 15.56 0.54
CA ALA A 282 -0.45 15.82 1.41
C ALA A 282 -1.19 14.53 1.80
N PHE A 283 -1.37 13.58 0.87
CA PHE A 283 -1.93 12.27 1.20
C PHE A 283 -1.02 11.47 2.14
N VAL A 284 0.30 11.51 1.93
CA VAL A 284 1.27 10.91 2.86
C VAL A 284 1.22 11.57 4.23
N GLU A 285 1.07 12.89 4.31
CA GLU A 285 0.89 13.62 5.57
C GLU A 285 -0.37 13.16 6.31
N LEU A 286 -1.50 12.96 5.61
CA LEU A 286 -2.75 12.48 6.21
C LEU A 286 -2.63 11.11 6.86
N VAL A 287 -1.83 10.22 6.32
CA VAL A 287 -1.55 8.87 6.87
C VAL A 287 -0.77 8.94 8.19
N LYS A 288 -0.11 10.07 8.50
CA LYS A 288 0.74 10.26 9.71
C LYS A 288 1.83 9.18 9.85
N PRO A 289 2.81 9.09 8.93
CA PRO A 289 3.76 7.98 8.88
C PRO A 289 4.53 7.74 10.19
N ARG A 290 4.85 8.81 10.93
CA ARG A 290 5.55 8.72 12.24
C ARG A 290 4.73 7.97 13.29
N ILE A 291 3.42 8.15 13.31
CA ILE A 291 2.53 7.43 14.24
C ILE A 291 2.36 5.99 13.78
N VAL A 292 2.11 5.79 12.48
CA VAL A 292 1.98 4.44 11.90
C VAL A 292 3.25 3.63 12.13
N SER A 293 4.46 4.20 12.01
CA SER A 293 5.70 3.47 12.29
C SER A 293 5.77 2.96 13.73
N MET A 294 5.31 3.74 14.72
CA MET A 294 5.25 3.30 16.12
C MET A 294 4.23 2.18 16.33
N VAL A 295 3.07 2.26 15.66
CA VAL A 295 2.08 1.18 15.62
C VAL A 295 2.70 -0.11 15.09
N LEU A 296 3.45 -0.03 13.98
CA LEU A 296 4.11 -1.19 13.39
C LEU A 296 5.20 -1.79 14.30
N VAL A 297 5.99 -0.95 14.99
CA VAL A 297 6.99 -1.42 15.97
C VAL A 297 6.34 -2.21 17.08
N THR A 298 5.25 -1.70 17.68
CA THR A 298 4.55 -2.40 18.75
C THR A 298 3.82 -3.66 18.26
N THR A 299 3.30 -3.65 17.05
CA THR A 299 2.75 -4.85 16.38
C THR A 299 3.84 -5.90 16.17
N CYS A 300 5.01 -5.50 15.68
CA CYS A 300 6.16 -6.37 15.45
C CYS A 300 6.60 -7.04 16.76
N LEU A 301 6.74 -6.27 17.86
CA LEU A 301 7.04 -6.83 19.16
C LEU A 301 5.99 -7.87 19.62
N GLY A 302 4.70 -7.52 19.53
CA GLY A 302 3.62 -8.45 19.84
C GLY A 302 3.68 -9.74 19.03
N TYR A 303 4.04 -9.64 17.74
CA TYR A 303 4.23 -10.79 16.87
C TYR A 303 5.37 -11.70 17.36
N PHE A 304 6.53 -11.15 17.61
CA PHE A 304 7.69 -11.95 18.05
C PHE A 304 7.47 -12.64 19.42
N LEU A 305 6.86 -11.93 20.35
CA LEU A 305 6.53 -12.51 21.67
C LEU A 305 5.41 -13.56 21.58
N GLY A 306 4.42 -13.35 20.72
CA GLY A 306 3.35 -14.31 20.48
C GLY A 306 3.79 -15.57 19.73
N ALA A 307 4.83 -15.46 18.90
CA ALA A 307 5.38 -16.55 18.09
C ALA A 307 6.22 -17.57 18.86
N ARG A 308 6.67 -17.24 20.08
CA ARG A 308 7.43 -18.14 20.97
C ARG A 308 8.55 -18.91 20.26
N GLY A 309 9.34 -18.22 19.44
CA GLY A 309 10.52 -18.77 18.74
C GLY A 309 10.26 -19.28 17.32
N THR A 310 9.01 -19.55 16.92
CA THR A 310 8.70 -19.98 15.55
C THR A 310 8.19 -18.80 14.70
N HIS A 311 9.04 -18.24 13.83
CA HIS A 311 8.71 -17.04 13.08
C HIS A 311 8.44 -17.32 11.60
N SER A 312 7.35 -16.79 11.07
CA SER A 312 7.05 -16.74 9.64
C SER A 312 7.19 -15.30 9.12
N TRP A 313 8.29 -15.01 8.42
CA TRP A 313 8.55 -13.70 7.84
C TRP A 313 7.46 -13.22 6.86
N PRO A 314 6.92 -14.08 5.96
CA PRO A 314 5.80 -13.69 5.11
C PRO A 314 4.55 -13.29 5.91
N LEU A 315 4.22 -14.05 6.97
CA LEU A 315 3.08 -13.75 7.84
C LEU A 315 3.27 -12.42 8.58
N LEU A 316 4.47 -12.17 9.11
CA LEU A 316 4.80 -10.89 9.73
C LEU A 316 4.65 -9.73 8.73
N LEU A 317 5.19 -9.87 7.53
CA LEU A 317 5.13 -8.83 6.50
C LEU A 317 3.66 -8.49 6.14
N VAL A 318 2.83 -9.50 5.91
CA VAL A 318 1.40 -9.31 5.61
C VAL A 318 0.68 -8.67 6.79
N THR A 319 1.02 -9.09 8.02
CA THR A 319 0.46 -8.48 9.24
C THR A 319 0.80 -7.01 9.34
N LEU A 320 2.07 -6.64 9.16
CA LEU A 320 2.51 -5.25 9.20
C LEU A 320 1.88 -4.40 8.09
N LEU A 321 1.75 -4.93 6.87
CA LEU A 321 1.08 -4.25 5.77
C LEU A 321 -0.41 -4.00 6.09
N GLY A 322 -1.13 -5.01 6.56
CA GLY A 322 -2.55 -4.89 6.90
C GLY A 322 -2.81 -3.92 8.05
N VAL A 323 -2.05 -4.04 9.15
CA VAL A 323 -2.13 -3.13 10.31
C VAL A 323 -1.74 -1.71 9.89
N GLY A 324 -0.67 -1.54 9.11
CA GLY A 324 -0.19 -0.24 8.62
C GLY A 324 -1.22 0.46 7.74
N CYS A 325 -1.84 -0.25 6.80
CA CYS A 325 -2.92 0.28 5.97
C CYS A 325 -4.10 0.75 6.83
N SER A 326 -4.59 -0.08 7.74
CA SER A 326 -5.74 0.27 8.58
C SER A 326 -5.44 1.42 9.55
N ALA A 327 -4.26 1.43 10.18
CA ALA A 327 -3.83 2.52 11.06
C ALA A 327 -3.68 3.85 10.28
N GLY A 328 -3.08 3.80 9.09
CA GLY A 328 -2.97 4.94 8.19
C GLY A 328 -4.33 5.45 7.75
N GLY A 329 -5.24 4.56 7.34
CA GLY A 329 -6.61 4.89 6.99
C GLY A 329 -7.37 5.54 8.16
N SER A 330 -7.22 5.00 9.36
CA SER A 330 -7.80 5.57 10.59
C SER A 330 -7.28 6.99 10.87
N ALA A 331 -5.98 7.25 10.63
CA ALA A 331 -5.39 8.58 10.76
C ALA A 331 -5.96 9.55 9.73
N VAL A 332 -6.19 9.12 8.49
CA VAL A 332 -6.84 9.93 7.44
C VAL A 332 -8.27 10.28 7.83
N LEU A 333 -9.06 9.30 8.30
CA LEU A 333 -10.44 9.50 8.74
C LEU A 333 -10.52 10.42 9.97
N ASN A 334 -9.59 10.31 10.91
CA ASN A 334 -9.48 11.26 12.02
C ASN A 334 -9.23 12.69 11.54
N ASN A 335 -8.28 12.90 10.60
CA ASN A 335 -8.04 14.22 9.99
C ASN A 335 -9.31 14.74 9.27
N TYR A 336 -10.06 13.85 8.60
CA TYR A 336 -11.33 14.22 7.93
C TYR A 336 -12.38 14.71 8.93
N LEU A 337 -12.58 14.01 10.05
CA LEU A 337 -13.55 14.38 11.08
C LEU A 337 -13.15 15.63 11.87
N GLU A 338 -11.85 15.85 12.05
CA GLU A 338 -11.30 16.99 12.79
C GLU A 338 -10.97 18.21 11.93
N ARG A 339 -11.19 18.18 10.62
CA ARG A 339 -10.77 19.26 9.69
C ARG A 339 -11.20 20.67 10.10
N ASP A 340 -12.45 20.79 10.62
CA ASP A 340 -13.00 22.08 11.02
C ASP A 340 -12.39 22.59 12.33
N VAL A 341 -12.06 21.67 13.23
CA VAL A 341 -11.43 21.92 14.53
C VAL A 341 -9.94 22.21 14.34
N ASP A 342 -9.27 21.42 13.51
CA ASP A 342 -7.86 21.60 13.16
C ASP A 342 -7.57 22.99 12.56
N GLY A 343 -8.51 23.54 11.80
CA GLY A 343 -8.42 24.90 11.24
C GLY A 343 -8.38 26.01 12.28
N LYS A 344 -8.91 25.77 13.50
CA LYS A 344 -8.94 26.74 14.60
C LYS A 344 -7.69 26.71 15.48
N MET A 345 -6.86 25.69 15.38
CA MET A 345 -5.64 25.52 16.19
C MET A 345 -4.42 26.02 15.43
N SER A 346 -3.56 26.79 16.09
CA SER A 346 -2.33 27.33 15.48
C SER A 346 -1.41 26.23 14.96
N ARG A 347 -1.34 25.11 15.66
CA ARG A 347 -0.48 23.96 15.37
C ARG A 347 -0.96 23.14 14.16
N THR A 348 -2.28 23.08 13.89
CA THR A 348 -2.86 22.12 12.94
C THR A 348 -3.55 22.78 11.73
N ARG A 349 -3.74 24.09 11.72
CA ARG A 349 -4.34 24.85 10.61
C ARG A 349 -3.63 24.68 9.27
N HIS A 350 -2.35 24.28 9.29
CA HIS A 350 -1.54 24.06 8.09
C HIS A 350 -1.60 22.63 7.56
N ARG A 351 -2.36 21.74 8.22
CA ARG A 351 -2.55 20.36 7.75
C ARG A 351 -3.26 20.33 6.39
N ALA A 352 -3.06 19.23 5.67
CA ALA A 352 -3.51 19.08 4.29
C ALA A 352 -5.01 19.37 4.06
N LEU A 353 -5.90 19.00 4.99
CA LEU A 353 -7.35 19.24 4.87
C LEU A 353 -7.75 20.67 5.23
N PRO A 354 -7.37 21.23 6.40
CA PRO A 354 -7.67 22.64 6.71
C PRO A 354 -7.05 23.62 5.69
N ALA A 355 -5.87 23.29 5.15
CA ALA A 355 -5.21 24.11 4.13
C ALA A 355 -5.79 23.95 2.71
N GLY A 356 -6.82 23.11 2.52
CA GLY A 356 -7.45 22.90 1.21
C GLY A 356 -6.58 22.16 0.19
N LEU A 357 -5.49 21.51 0.61
CA LEU A 357 -4.60 20.76 -0.28
C LEU A 357 -5.19 19.43 -0.76
N VAL A 358 -6.13 18.88 -0.01
CA VAL A 358 -6.87 17.66 -0.33
C VAL A 358 -8.34 17.91 -0.13
N GLU A 359 -9.14 17.51 -1.11
CA GLU A 359 -10.60 17.62 -1.02
C GLU A 359 -11.15 16.64 0.03
N PRO A 360 -12.07 17.05 0.93
CA PRO A 360 -12.58 16.19 2.00
C PRO A 360 -13.15 14.85 1.52
N ALA A 361 -13.87 14.84 0.39
CA ALA A 361 -14.43 13.60 -0.18
C ALA A 361 -13.34 12.59 -0.57
N HIS A 362 -12.21 13.07 -1.10
CA HIS A 362 -11.09 12.22 -1.46
C HIS A 362 -10.36 11.67 -0.23
N ALA A 363 -10.20 12.48 0.81
CA ALA A 363 -9.64 12.01 2.07
C ALA A 363 -10.54 10.94 2.71
N LEU A 364 -11.87 11.14 2.70
CA LEU A 364 -12.84 10.17 3.20
C LEU A 364 -12.71 8.83 2.44
N ALA A 365 -12.80 8.87 1.12
CA ALA A 365 -12.70 7.67 0.27
C ALA A 365 -11.36 6.94 0.46
N PHE A 366 -10.25 7.69 0.50
CA PHE A 366 -8.91 7.14 0.72
C PHE A 366 -8.78 6.48 2.09
N GLY A 367 -9.26 7.13 3.15
CA GLY A 367 -9.23 6.59 4.51
C GLY A 367 -10.07 5.31 4.64
N VAL A 368 -11.30 5.31 4.11
CA VAL A 368 -12.17 4.11 4.11
C VAL A 368 -11.52 2.98 3.33
N CYS A 369 -11.00 3.25 2.12
CA CYS A 369 -10.33 2.25 1.30
C CYS A 369 -9.14 1.61 2.03
N LEU A 370 -8.28 2.41 2.68
CA LEU A 370 -7.13 1.90 3.43
C LEU A 370 -7.56 1.02 4.62
N VAL A 371 -8.59 1.40 5.38
CA VAL A 371 -9.11 0.58 6.49
C VAL A 371 -9.66 -0.74 5.98
N LEU A 372 -10.46 -0.71 4.92
CA LEU A 372 -11.04 -1.94 4.35
C LEU A 372 -9.97 -2.85 3.76
N VAL A 373 -9.05 -2.32 2.96
CA VAL A 373 -7.95 -3.10 2.38
C VAL A 373 -7.10 -3.72 3.48
N GLY A 374 -6.71 -2.94 4.50
CA GLY A 374 -5.94 -3.45 5.63
C GLY A 374 -6.65 -4.57 6.38
N SER A 375 -7.92 -4.35 6.75
CA SER A 375 -8.70 -5.34 7.50
C SER A 375 -8.98 -6.62 6.69
N LEU A 376 -9.35 -6.51 5.41
CA LEU A 376 -9.60 -7.64 4.53
C LEU A 376 -8.31 -8.45 4.26
N THR A 377 -7.18 -7.77 4.12
CA THR A 377 -5.86 -8.43 4.02
C THR A 377 -5.59 -9.30 5.22
N LEU A 378 -5.84 -8.80 6.43
CA LEU A 378 -5.62 -9.55 7.67
C LEU A 378 -6.60 -10.72 7.81
N VAL A 379 -7.88 -10.53 7.53
CA VAL A 379 -8.88 -11.61 7.56
C VAL A 379 -8.53 -12.73 6.57
N ARG A 380 -8.05 -12.38 5.35
CA ARG A 380 -7.82 -13.35 4.28
C ARG A 380 -6.50 -14.11 4.40
N TRP A 381 -5.44 -13.44 4.85
CA TRP A 381 -4.07 -13.99 4.82
C TRP A 381 -3.40 -14.15 6.20
N VAL A 382 -4.05 -13.70 7.27
CA VAL A 382 -3.55 -13.89 8.64
C VAL A 382 -4.57 -14.72 9.43
N ASN A 383 -5.53 -14.09 10.08
CA ASN A 383 -6.66 -14.73 10.74
C ASN A 383 -7.79 -13.73 11.06
N LEU A 384 -8.97 -14.25 11.34
CA LEU A 384 -10.16 -13.44 11.64
C LEU A 384 -9.96 -12.57 12.90
N LEU A 385 -9.28 -13.08 13.93
CA LEU A 385 -9.05 -12.35 15.18
C LEU A 385 -8.23 -11.10 14.95
N THR A 386 -7.12 -11.19 14.21
CA THR A 386 -6.29 -10.03 13.88
C THR A 386 -7.05 -9.01 13.04
N GLY A 387 -7.82 -9.45 12.05
CA GLY A 387 -8.67 -8.57 11.25
C GLY A 387 -9.74 -7.87 12.08
N PHE A 388 -10.38 -8.57 13.02
CA PHE A 388 -11.34 -8.00 13.97
C PHE A 388 -10.70 -6.95 14.88
N LEU A 389 -9.54 -7.25 15.47
CA LEU A 389 -8.83 -6.32 16.37
C LEU A 389 -8.48 -5.01 15.66
N VAL A 390 -8.00 -5.08 14.42
CA VAL A 390 -7.65 -3.90 13.63
C VAL A 390 -8.88 -3.08 13.26
N LEU A 391 -9.98 -3.73 12.88
CA LEU A 391 -11.24 -3.04 12.57
C LEU A 391 -11.83 -2.41 13.83
N MET A 392 -11.78 -3.09 14.96
CA MET A 392 -12.19 -2.58 16.26
C MET A 392 -11.34 -1.36 16.68
N ALA A 393 -10.02 -1.42 16.49
CA ALA A 393 -9.15 -0.27 16.75
C ALA A 393 -9.52 0.94 15.88
N ALA A 394 -9.77 0.72 14.58
CA ALA A 394 -10.23 1.77 13.66
C ALA A 394 -11.58 2.35 14.08
N PHE A 395 -12.55 1.52 14.44
CA PHE A 395 -13.86 1.93 14.93
C PHE A 395 -13.74 2.80 16.20
N LEU A 396 -13.03 2.29 17.22
CA LEU A 396 -12.85 3.00 18.49
C LEU A 396 -12.12 4.34 18.29
N TYR A 397 -11.10 4.37 17.44
CA TYR A 397 -10.32 5.57 17.20
C TYR A 397 -11.11 6.63 16.41
N VAL A 398 -11.79 6.22 15.33
CA VAL A 398 -12.45 7.14 14.41
C VAL A 398 -13.84 7.55 14.93
N LEU A 399 -14.68 6.58 15.32
CA LEU A 399 -16.08 6.80 15.62
C LEU A 399 -16.39 7.02 17.11
N VAL A 400 -15.50 6.61 18.01
CA VAL A 400 -15.68 6.82 19.44
C VAL A 400 -14.77 7.94 19.95
N TYR A 401 -13.44 7.76 19.89
CA TYR A 401 -12.48 8.71 20.44
C TYR A 401 -12.53 10.08 19.77
N THR A 402 -12.56 10.14 18.43
CA THR A 402 -12.48 11.42 17.72
C THR A 402 -13.69 12.34 18.03
N PRO A 403 -14.95 11.90 18.00
CA PRO A 403 -16.07 12.72 18.44
C PRO A 403 -16.05 13.04 19.95
N MET A 404 -15.59 12.09 20.78
CA MET A 404 -15.56 12.23 22.22
C MET A 404 -14.69 13.40 22.72
N LYS A 405 -13.69 13.82 21.95
CA LYS A 405 -12.90 15.02 22.24
C LYS A 405 -13.73 16.29 22.38
N ARG A 406 -14.91 16.36 21.71
CA ARG A 406 -15.82 17.50 21.78
C ARG A 406 -16.80 17.40 22.96
N TRP A 407 -17.02 16.18 23.48
CA TRP A 407 -18.10 15.92 24.44
C TRP A 407 -17.60 15.73 25.87
N SER A 408 -16.47 15.06 26.06
CA SER A 408 -16.02 14.69 27.40
C SER A 408 -14.50 14.69 27.51
N TRP A 409 -13.99 15.04 28.71
CA TRP A 409 -12.59 14.94 29.08
C TRP A 409 -12.09 13.48 29.16
N PHE A 410 -13.01 12.52 29.27
CA PHE A 410 -12.70 11.10 29.32
C PHE A 410 -12.16 10.55 27.98
N ASN A 411 -12.12 11.41 26.93
CA ASN A 411 -11.61 11.08 25.60
C ASN A 411 -10.19 10.48 25.64
N THR A 412 -9.31 10.94 26.55
CA THR A 412 -7.93 10.42 26.64
C THR A 412 -7.93 8.94 27.01
N THR A 413 -8.74 8.52 27.99
CA THR A 413 -8.85 7.12 28.41
C THR A 413 -9.47 6.25 27.30
N LEU A 414 -10.52 6.73 26.63
CA LEU A 414 -11.12 6.03 25.49
C LEU A 414 -10.14 5.92 24.31
N GLY A 415 -9.37 6.98 24.06
CA GLY A 415 -8.34 6.99 23.01
C GLY A 415 -7.14 6.09 23.32
N ALA A 416 -6.88 5.80 24.59
CA ALA A 416 -5.82 4.89 24.99
C ALA A 416 -6.13 3.43 24.66
N ILE A 417 -7.41 3.05 24.52
CA ILE A 417 -7.82 1.68 24.14
C ILE A 417 -7.33 1.35 22.72
N PRO A 418 -7.73 2.06 21.65
CA PRO A 418 -7.25 1.74 20.30
C PRO A 418 -5.73 1.89 20.17
N GLY A 419 -5.11 2.82 20.91
CA GLY A 419 -3.65 2.98 20.91
C GLY A 419 -2.89 1.83 21.56
N ALA A 420 -3.54 0.99 22.38
CA ALA A 420 -2.96 -0.18 23.00
C ALA A 420 -3.25 -1.51 22.26
N ILE A 421 -4.09 -1.52 21.23
CA ILE A 421 -4.44 -2.72 20.46
C ILE A 421 -3.29 -3.24 19.54
N PRO A 422 -2.38 -2.42 18.99
CA PRO A 422 -1.38 -2.89 18.03
C PRO A 422 -0.56 -4.13 18.48
N PRO A 423 -0.02 -4.23 19.68
CA PRO A 423 0.67 -5.45 20.13
C PRO A 423 -0.26 -6.67 20.21
N LEU A 424 -1.57 -6.48 20.51
CA LEU A 424 -2.55 -7.56 20.43
C LEU A 424 -2.69 -8.08 19.01
N CYS A 425 -2.68 -7.19 18.00
CA CYS A 425 -2.74 -7.58 16.59
C CYS A 425 -1.53 -8.44 16.20
N GLY A 426 -0.33 -8.04 16.61
CA GLY A 426 0.89 -8.82 16.38
C GLY A 426 0.84 -10.19 17.05
N TRP A 427 0.46 -10.22 18.33
CA TRP A 427 0.32 -11.47 19.08
C TRP A 427 -0.71 -12.41 18.49
N ALA A 428 -1.92 -11.90 18.18
CA ALA A 428 -2.98 -12.68 17.55
C ALA A 428 -2.60 -13.19 16.16
N ALA A 429 -1.81 -12.43 15.41
CA ALA A 429 -1.31 -12.86 14.11
C ALA A 429 -0.37 -14.06 14.22
N ALA A 430 0.48 -14.10 15.23
CA ALA A 430 1.46 -15.15 15.45
C ALA A 430 0.85 -16.40 16.08
N SER A 431 -0.03 -16.24 17.10
CA SER A 431 -0.52 -17.34 17.94
C SER A 431 -1.97 -17.77 17.65
N GLY A 432 -2.74 -16.97 16.92
CA GLY A 432 -4.18 -17.19 16.69
C GLY A 432 -5.08 -16.90 17.89
N ARG A 433 -4.53 -16.47 19.02
CA ARG A 433 -5.25 -16.23 20.29
C ARG A 433 -4.66 -15.07 21.08
N LEU A 434 -5.34 -14.66 22.16
CA LEU A 434 -4.85 -13.63 23.08
C LEU A 434 -4.57 -14.28 24.44
N ASP A 435 -3.31 -14.52 24.71
CA ASP A 435 -2.82 -15.01 26.00
C ASP A 435 -2.62 -13.87 27.01
N VAL A 436 -2.35 -14.18 28.28
CA VAL A 436 -2.10 -13.21 29.34
C VAL A 436 -1.00 -12.21 28.94
N GLY A 437 0.07 -12.68 28.26
CA GLY A 437 1.17 -11.82 27.78
C GLY A 437 0.71 -10.74 26.81
N ALA A 438 -0.23 -11.02 25.92
CA ALA A 438 -0.80 -10.02 25.02
C ALA A 438 -1.50 -8.89 25.82
N TRP A 439 -2.29 -9.26 26.84
CA TRP A 439 -2.99 -8.30 27.69
C TRP A 439 -2.05 -7.49 28.58
N VAL A 440 -0.91 -8.06 28.99
CA VAL A 440 0.15 -7.33 29.70
C VAL A 440 0.74 -6.24 28.79
N LEU A 441 1.05 -6.54 27.54
CA LEU A 441 1.53 -5.54 26.58
C LEU A 441 0.48 -4.44 26.33
N PHE A 442 -0.79 -4.82 26.22
CA PHE A 442 -1.90 -3.86 26.13
C PHE A 442 -1.93 -2.94 27.37
N ALA A 443 -1.87 -3.51 28.58
CA ALA A 443 -1.92 -2.74 29.82
C ALA A 443 -0.74 -1.76 29.94
N ILE A 444 0.46 -2.16 29.54
CA ILE A 444 1.63 -1.28 29.50
C ILE A 444 1.39 -0.08 28.58
N LEU A 445 0.97 -0.31 27.33
CA LEU A 445 0.69 0.79 26.41
C LEU A 445 -0.47 1.64 26.90
N PHE A 446 -1.52 1.04 27.41
CA PHE A 446 -2.68 1.75 27.94
C PHE A 446 -2.28 2.70 29.07
N ALA A 447 -1.52 2.23 30.06
CA ALA A 447 -1.05 3.07 31.15
C ALA A 447 -0.07 4.15 30.69
N TRP A 448 0.87 3.80 29.78
CA TRP A 448 1.89 4.71 29.27
C TRP A 448 1.30 5.92 28.53
N GLN A 449 0.22 5.73 27.80
CA GLN A 449 -0.39 6.81 27.01
C GLN A 449 -0.92 7.97 27.87
N HIS A 450 -1.36 7.73 29.09
CA HIS A 450 -1.99 8.77 29.91
C HIS A 450 -1.01 9.88 30.30
N PRO A 451 0.14 9.65 30.97
CA PRO A 451 1.09 10.72 31.27
C PRO A 451 1.64 11.38 29.99
N HIS A 452 1.79 10.61 28.90
CA HIS A 452 2.18 11.12 27.60
C HIS A 452 1.16 12.14 27.05
N PHE A 453 -0.12 11.77 26.98
CA PHE A 453 -1.17 12.64 26.43
C PHE A 453 -1.52 13.79 27.38
N TYR A 454 -1.48 13.61 28.68
CA TYR A 454 -1.71 14.72 29.61
C TYR A 454 -0.61 15.77 29.53
N SER A 455 0.63 15.40 29.30
CA SER A 455 1.72 16.35 29.06
C SER A 455 1.50 17.17 27.79
N ILE A 456 1.04 16.54 26.69
CA ILE A 456 0.67 17.22 25.46
C ILE A 456 -0.53 18.13 25.68
N ALA A 457 -1.58 17.61 26.33
CA ALA A 457 -2.80 18.36 26.56
C ALA A 457 -2.55 19.61 27.42
N TRP A 458 -1.63 19.54 28.39
CA TRP A 458 -1.23 20.67 29.21
C TRP A 458 -0.48 21.73 28.40
N MET A 459 0.48 21.31 27.56
CA MET A 459 1.26 22.25 26.71
C MET A 459 0.40 23.01 25.70
N PHE A 460 -0.66 22.40 25.20
CA PHE A 460 -1.51 22.95 24.15
C PHE A 460 -2.93 23.24 24.63
N LYS A 461 -3.13 23.46 25.95
CA LYS A 461 -4.47 23.66 26.53
C LYS A 461 -5.24 24.83 25.91
N ASP A 462 -4.53 25.91 25.54
CA ASP A 462 -5.15 27.10 24.95
C ASP A 462 -5.58 26.87 23.51
N ASP A 463 -4.79 26.14 22.71
CA ASP A 463 -5.19 25.70 21.37
C ASP A 463 -6.46 24.81 21.44
N TYR A 464 -6.49 23.86 22.37
CA TYR A 464 -7.65 22.98 22.56
C TYR A 464 -8.89 23.75 23.02
N ARG A 465 -8.71 24.73 23.91
CA ARG A 465 -9.79 25.62 24.37
C ARG A 465 -10.35 26.45 23.21
N ALA A 466 -9.49 27.07 22.39
CA ALA A 466 -9.89 27.83 21.22
C ALA A 466 -10.64 26.98 20.18
N ALA A 467 -10.31 25.70 20.11
CA ALA A 467 -10.96 24.75 19.20
C ALA A 467 -12.25 24.14 19.77
N GLY A 468 -12.62 24.42 21.04
CA GLY A 468 -13.79 23.86 21.69
C GLY A 468 -13.65 22.39 22.08
N LEU A 469 -12.41 21.89 22.26
CA LEU A 469 -12.15 20.51 22.65
C LEU A 469 -12.09 20.38 24.19
N LYS A 470 -12.77 19.37 24.70
CA LYS A 470 -12.86 19.12 26.16
C LYS A 470 -11.74 18.19 26.63
N MET A 471 -10.48 18.61 26.43
CA MET A 471 -9.35 17.91 27.04
C MET A 471 -9.33 18.17 28.55
N LEU A 472 -8.80 17.22 29.33
CA LEU A 472 -8.80 17.33 30.80
C LEU A 472 -8.25 18.67 31.31
N PRO A 473 -7.09 19.21 30.85
CA PRO A 473 -6.58 20.51 31.29
C PRO A 473 -7.43 21.72 30.82
N VAL A 474 -8.35 21.54 29.90
CA VAL A 474 -9.29 22.59 29.46
C VAL A 474 -10.48 22.67 30.40
N VAL A 475 -10.96 21.50 30.86
CA VAL A 475 -12.11 21.36 31.77
C VAL A 475 -11.71 21.60 33.22
N ASP A 476 -10.45 21.30 33.56
CA ASP A 476 -9.82 21.42 34.89
C ASP A 476 -8.66 22.43 34.80
N PRO A 477 -8.95 23.75 34.81
CA PRO A 477 -7.96 24.78 34.51
C PRO A 477 -6.81 24.89 35.55
N ASP A 478 -7.06 24.58 36.80
CA ASP A 478 -6.09 24.52 37.88
C ASP A 478 -5.20 23.26 37.82
N GLY A 479 -5.63 22.26 37.05
CA GLY A 479 -4.85 21.07 36.75
C GLY A 479 -4.88 20.00 37.84
N ALA A 480 -5.64 20.17 38.93
CA ALA A 480 -5.66 19.24 40.04
C ALA A 480 -5.94 17.78 39.62
N SER A 481 -6.95 17.60 38.78
CA SER A 481 -7.29 16.27 38.21
C SER A 481 -6.26 15.80 37.20
N THR A 482 -5.72 16.70 36.38
CA THR A 482 -4.68 16.38 35.40
C THR A 482 -3.42 15.83 36.06
N PHE A 483 -2.93 16.50 37.11
CA PHE A 483 -1.73 16.07 37.85
C PHE A 483 -1.97 14.79 38.63
N ARG A 484 -3.13 14.67 39.31
CA ARG A 484 -3.52 13.45 40.03
C ARG A 484 -3.55 12.24 39.07
N GLN A 485 -4.18 12.35 37.93
CA GLN A 485 -4.24 11.27 36.95
C GLN A 485 -2.87 10.97 36.34
N THR A 486 -2.05 12.00 36.05
CA THR A 486 -0.68 11.80 35.57
C THR A 486 0.13 10.97 36.55
N LEU A 487 0.06 11.27 37.88
CA LEU A 487 0.75 10.52 38.91
C LEU A 487 0.19 9.10 39.05
N ALA A 488 -1.14 8.96 39.10
CA ALA A 488 -1.79 7.66 39.28
C ALA A 488 -1.41 6.69 38.13
N TYR A 489 -1.48 7.16 36.87
CA TYR A 489 -1.09 6.34 35.71
C TYR A 489 0.42 6.13 35.61
N SER A 490 1.27 7.03 36.14
CA SER A 490 2.71 6.80 36.22
C SER A 490 3.05 5.69 37.24
N VAL A 491 2.34 5.64 38.37
CA VAL A 491 2.47 4.55 39.33
C VAL A 491 1.93 3.23 38.78
N ALA A 492 0.74 3.28 38.16
CA ALA A 492 0.15 2.11 37.48
C ALA A 492 1.08 1.58 36.39
N LEU A 493 1.74 2.47 35.62
CA LEU A 493 2.70 2.09 34.59
C LEU A 493 3.88 1.29 35.17
N ILE A 494 4.40 1.65 36.33
CA ILE A 494 5.44 0.86 37.01
C ILE A 494 4.90 -0.54 37.28
N GLY A 495 3.73 -0.64 37.94
CA GLY A 495 3.13 -1.93 38.29
C GLY A 495 2.93 -2.84 37.08
N VAL A 496 2.28 -2.33 36.00
CA VAL A 496 2.04 -3.14 34.80
C VAL A 496 3.31 -3.46 34.03
N SER A 497 4.35 -2.60 34.10
CA SER A 497 5.63 -2.86 33.45
C SER A 497 6.47 -3.94 34.13
N LEU A 498 6.16 -4.31 35.35
CA LEU A 498 6.81 -5.43 36.07
C LEU A 498 6.09 -6.78 35.80
N LEU A 499 4.86 -6.75 35.30
CA LEU A 499 4.07 -7.96 35.01
C LEU A 499 4.74 -8.94 34.03
N PRO A 500 5.48 -8.53 32.99
CA PRO A 500 6.17 -9.47 32.11
C PRO A 500 7.07 -10.44 32.88
N THR A 501 7.81 -9.97 33.87
CA THR A 501 8.64 -10.86 34.71
C THR A 501 7.77 -11.73 35.63
N ALA A 502 6.70 -11.19 36.21
CA ALA A 502 5.80 -11.94 37.09
C ALA A 502 5.11 -13.12 36.41
N ILE A 503 4.85 -13.01 35.09
CA ILE A 503 4.25 -14.09 34.28
C ILE A 503 5.29 -14.93 33.52
N GLY A 504 6.58 -14.76 33.80
CA GLY A 504 7.66 -15.54 33.19
C GLY A 504 7.97 -15.21 31.72
N MET A 505 7.58 -14.03 31.23
CA MET A 505 7.93 -13.58 29.85
C MET A 505 9.35 -13.00 29.78
N THR A 506 9.88 -12.51 30.88
CA THR A 506 11.19 -11.83 30.93
C THR A 506 11.90 -12.18 32.24
N GLY A 507 13.22 -11.98 32.25
CA GLY A 507 14.06 -12.29 33.43
C GLY A 507 14.25 -11.11 34.38
N ARG A 508 15.29 -11.25 35.24
CA ARG A 508 15.61 -10.25 36.26
C ARG A 508 16.19 -8.96 35.70
N VAL A 509 16.89 -9.01 34.56
CA VAL A 509 17.47 -7.81 33.93
C VAL A 509 16.37 -6.87 33.53
N PHE A 510 15.32 -7.39 32.89
CA PHE A 510 14.12 -6.61 32.56
C PHE A 510 13.47 -6.03 33.82
N PHE A 511 13.28 -6.83 34.88
CA PHE A 511 12.64 -6.36 36.13
C PHE A 511 13.30 -5.11 36.70
N TYR A 512 14.62 -5.16 36.93
CA TYR A 512 15.34 -4.01 37.49
C TYR A 512 15.43 -2.84 36.51
N GLY A 513 15.59 -3.12 35.20
CA GLY A 513 15.57 -2.09 34.16
C GLY A 513 14.23 -1.38 34.05
N ALA A 514 13.12 -2.12 34.02
CA ALA A 514 11.76 -1.58 33.99
C ALA A 514 11.43 -0.76 35.25
N LEU A 515 11.83 -1.26 36.44
CA LEU A 515 11.67 -0.53 37.68
C LEU A 515 12.44 0.80 37.66
N LEU A 516 13.70 0.79 37.23
CA LEU A 516 14.54 1.99 37.16
C LEU A 516 13.96 3.04 36.22
N ILE A 517 13.63 2.68 34.98
CA ILE A 517 13.07 3.64 34.05
C ILE A 517 11.67 4.11 34.48
N GLY A 518 10.89 3.25 35.15
CA GLY A 518 9.60 3.59 35.73
C GLY A 518 9.72 4.63 36.87
N LEU A 519 10.69 4.46 37.78
CA LEU A 519 10.95 5.42 38.84
C LEU A 519 11.46 6.77 38.29
N ILE A 520 12.31 6.76 37.25
CA ILE A 520 12.75 7.99 36.59
C ILE A 520 11.53 8.70 35.99
N MET A 521 10.65 7.97 35.27
CA MET A 521 9.43 8.52 34.70
C MET A 521 8.51 9.12 35.75
N LEU A 522 8.31 8.43 36.87
CA LEU A 522 7.53 8.91 38.03
C LEU A 522 8.16 10.17 38.64
N GLY A 523 9.47 10.23 38.81
CA GLY A 523 10.18 11.42 39.30
C GLY A 523 9.94 12.65 38.43
N VAL A 524 9.97 12.47 37.08
CA VAL A 524 9.64 13.54 36.13
C VAL A 524 8.17 13.93 36.22
N ALA A 525 7.24 12.95 36.41
CA ALA A 525 5.82 13.22 36.58
C ALA A 525 5.52 13.99 37.89
N VAL A 526 6.18 13.63 39.00
CA VAL A 526 6.09 14.36 40.29
C VAL A 526 6.59 15.81 40.13
N ARG A 527 7.72 16.00 39.45
CA ARG A 527 8.23 17.35 39.15
C ARG A 527 7.23 18.16 38.34
N PHE A 528 6.64 17.57 37.28
CA PHE A 528 5.61 18.22 36.47
C PHE A 528 4.39 18.62 37.34
N ALA A 529 3.91 17.72 38.20
CA ALA A 529 2.78 18.00 39.07
C ALA A 529 3.08 19.13 40.11
N ARG A 530 4.32 19.26 40.58
CA ARG A 530 4.73 20.31 41.52
C ARG A 530 4.95 21.67 40.84
N GLN A 531 5.62 21.69 39.68
CA GLN A 531 6.02 22.92 38.99
C GLN A 531 4.94 23.46 38.03
N GLN A 532 4.10 22.59 37.50
CA GLN A 532 2.95 22.91 36.63
C GLN A 532 3.32 23.70 35.34
N GLY A 533 4.60 23.81 35.04
CA GLY A 533 5.14 24.58 33.94
C GLY A 533 5.07 23.86 32.58
N ALA A 534 4.96 24.63 31.48
CA ALA A 534 5.06 24.07 30.12
C ALA A 534 6.42 23.39 29.84
N ALA A 535 7.50 23.86 30.51
CA ALA A 535 8.81 23.26 30.39
C ALA A 535 8.86 21.86 31.05
N ASP A 536 8.18 21.67 32.18
CA ASP A 536 8.13 20.39 32.89
C ASP A 536 7.18 19.41 32.16
N ALA A 537 6.08 19.89 31.60
CA ALA A 537 5.25 19.10 30.68
C ALA A 537 6.07 18.58 29.49
N ARG A 538 6.94 19.42 28.90
CA ARG A 538 7.83 19.03 27.81
C ARG A 538 8.89 18.01 28.24
N ARG A 539 9.40 18.10 29.49
CA ARG A 539 10.31 17.09 30.03
C ARG A 539 9.60 15.75 30.21
N LEU A 540 8.37 15.76 30.72
CA LEU A 540 7.55 14.56 30.89
C LEU A 540 7.26 13.91 29.52
N LEU A 541 6.91 14.73 28.52
CA LEU A 541 6.72 14.24 27.14
C LEU A 541 7.98 13.55 26.60
N ARG A 542 9.16 14.15 26.77
CA ARG A 542 10.43 13.55 26.33
C ARG A 542 10.74 12.26 27.09
N ALA A 543 10.56 12.24 28.41
CA ALA A 543 10.73 11.05 29.23
C ALA A 543 9.81 9.91 28.76
N SER A 544 8.54 10.20 28.47
CA SER A 544 7.59 9.20 27.98
C SER A 544 7.94 8.67 26.58
N ILE A 545 8.48 9.53 25.68
CA ILE A 545 8.95 9.11 24.34
C ILE A 545 10.15 8.16 24.46
N LEU A 546 11.05 8.38 25.42
CA LEU A 546 12.21 7.51 25.66
C LEU A 546 11.84 6.23 26.42
N TYR A 547 10.87 6.31 27.32
CA TYR A 547 10.42 5.20 28.16
C TYR A 547 10.03 3.97 27.34
N LEU A 548 9.13 4.15 26.37
CA LEU A 548 8.56 3.03 25.64
C LEU A 548 9.61 2.27 24.81
N PRO A 549 10.44 2.90 23.95
CA PRO A 549 11.50 2.19 23.22
C PRO A 549 12.49 1.48 24.14
N LEU A 550 12.88 2.09 25.28
CA LEU A 550 13.78 1.45 26.23
C LEU A 550 13.15 0.22 26.87
N LEU A 551 11.87 0.31 27.25
CA LEU A 551 11.14 -0.83 27.82
C LEU A 551 11.01 -1.96 26.79
N LEU A 552 10.65 -1.64 25.52
CA LEU A 552 10.52 -2.62 24.45
C LEU A 552 11.87 -3.27 24.12
N LEU A 553 12.95 -2.51 24.16
CA LEU A 553 14.31 -3.04 23.99
C LEU A 553 14.67 -4.00 25.15
N LEU A 554 14.38 -3.64 26.38
CA LEU A 554 14.61 -4.51 27.54
C LEU A 554 13.82 -5.82 27.42
N ILE A 555 12.55 -5.78 26.98
CA ILE A 555 11.77 -6.99 26.71
C ILE A 555 12.47 -7.83 25.64
N ALA A 556 12.90 -7.22 24.53
CA ALA A 556 13.53 -7.95 23.42
C ALA A 556 14.88 -8.59 23.81
N LEU A 557 15.61 -8.00 24.77
CA LEU A 557 16.91 -8.51 25.22
C LEU A 557 16.81 -9.58 26.31
N ASP A 558 15.72 -9.60 27.10
CA ASP A 558 15.56 -10.46 28.26
C ASP A 558 14.31 -11.37 28.19
N ALA A 559 13.67 -11.42 27.01
CA ALA A 559 12.60 -12.38 26.72
C ALA A 559 13.22 -13.78 26.54
N GLY A 560 12.85 -14.72 27.41
CA GLY A 560 13.30 -16.10 27.39
C GLY A 560 12.33 -17.05 26.72
#